data_6a95eb2e35c4c7ad557a82dd99dff1ea
#
_entry.id   6a95eb2e35c4c7ad557a82dd99dff1ea
#
_cell.length_a   1.000
_cell.length_b   1.000
_cell.length_c   1.000
_cell.angle_alpha   90.00
_cell.angle_beta   90.00
_cell.angle_gamma   90.00
#
_symmetry.space_group_name_H-M   'P 1'
#
loop_
_entity.id
_entity.type
_entity.pdbx_description
1 polymer ?
#
loop_
_entity_poly.entity_id
_entity_poly.type
_entity_poly.pdbx_seq_one_letter_code
_entity_poly.pdbx_strand_id
1 'polypeptide(L)'
;MKCCQGPSGYGEFFSEEQARREVRRYRSKGLSKASRWVVDAVRERGVEGRTVLEPGGGIGAVEIELLKAGAARSTVVELSPGYDEAARELAREAGVAERMERRVGDFAGNGTEPADVVVLHRVVCCYPDYERLLGAAVEKARQTVVFTYPPRNVVSRALLGAVNLWLRLRGSEFRTFAHPPERMVEVVRHAGFEPYTHRRGGIWRGIALARDGRGLR
;
A
#
# COMPACT_ATOMS: atom_id res chain seq x y z
N MET A 1 28.65 0.87 4.37
CA MET A 1 27.40 1.00 5.15
C MET A 1 26.28 1.37 4.19
N LYS A 2 25.39 0.40 3.80
CA LYS A 2 24.21 0.63 2.93
C LYS A 2 22.96 0.70 3.81
N CYS A 3 22.94 1.55 4.82
CA CYS A 3 21.87 1.60 5.83
C CYS A 3 20.59 2.33 5.42
N CYS A 4 20.52 2.95 4.23
CA CYS A 4 19.40 3.82 3.85
C CYS A 4 18.84 3.57 2.43
N GLN A 5 19.21 2.46 1.78
CA GLN A 5 18.60 2.08 0.51
C GLN A 5 17.48 1.09 0.79
N GLY A 6 16.27 1.42 0.33
CA GLY A 6 15.16 0.48 0.29
C GLY A 6 15.53 -0.81 -0.46
N PRO A 7 14.68 -1.84 -0.41
CA PRO A 7 15.00 -3.13 -1.01
C PRO A 7 15.38 -2.98 -2.49
N SER A 8 16.44 -3.64 -2.92
CA SER A 8 16.99 -3.58 -4.29
C SER A 8 16.10 -4.31 -5.30
N GLY A 9 16.21 -3.96 -6.59
CA GLY A 9 15.51 -4.60 -7.70
C GLY A 9 14.09 -4.11 -7.99
N TYR A 10 13.58 -3.11 -7.26
CA TYR A 10 12.22 -2.59 -7.45
C TYR A 10 12.04 -1.90 -8.79
N GLY A 11 12.98 -1.03 -9.20
CA GLY A 11 12.87 -0.25 -10.44
C GLY A 11 12.81 -1.10 -11.71
N GLU A 12 13.43 -2.29 -11.69
CA GLU A 12 13.38 -3.22 -12.82
C GLU A 12 12.03 -3.94 -12.92
N PHE A 13 11.46 -4.32 -11.76
CA PHE A 13 10.19 -5.04 -11.71
C PHE A 13 9.00 -4.10 -11.87
N PHE A 14 9.03 -2.95 -11.21
CA PHE A 14 8.00 -1.91 -11.27
C PHE A 14 8.42 -0.82 -12.27
N SER A 15 8.38 -1.16 -13.56
CA SER A 15 8.82 -0.29 -14.65
C SER A 15 7.71 0.66 -15.12
N GLU A 16 8.10 1.67 -15.91
CA GLU A 16 7.18 2.59 -16.58
C GLU A 16 6.17 1.85 -17.48
N GLU A 17 6.62 0.79 -18.18
CA GLU A 17 5.73 -0.02 -19.01
C GLU A 17 4.65 -0.72 -18.17
N GLN A 18 5.03 -1.21 -16.99
CA GLN A 18 4.08 -1.78 -16.03
C GLN A 18 3.08 -0.72 -15.55
N ALA A 19 3.54 0.47 -15.20
CA ALA A 19 2.67 1.59 -14.81
C ALA A 19 1.66 1.93 -15.90
N ARG A 20 2.09 2.05 -17.15
CA ARG A 20 1.22 2.30 -18.32
C ARG A 20 0.18 1.19 -18.52
N ARG A 21 0.54 -0.08 -18.29
CA ARG A 21 -0.41 -1.21 -18.33
C ARG A 21 -1.47 -1.11 -17.23
N GLU A 22 -1.06 -0.75 -16.02
CA GLU A 22 -1.96 -0.57 -14.90
C GLU A 22 -2.91 0.61 -15.11
N VAL A 23 -2.44 1.75 -15.63
CA VAL A 23 -3.28 2.89 -16.01
C VAL A 23 -4.33 2.49 -17.04
N ARG A 24 -3.93 1.81 -18.14
CA ARG A 24 -4.89 1.32 -19.16
C ARG A 24 -5.96 0.41 -18.54
N ARG A 25 -5.54 -0.48 -17.64
CA ARG A 25 -6.46 -1.36 -16.94
C ARG A 25 -7.42 -0.59 -16.04
N TYR A 26 -6.91 0.38 -15.28
CA TYR A 26 -7.74 1.20 -14.41
C TYR A 26 -8.75 2.03 -15.20
N ARG A 27 -8.33 2.68 -16.29
CA ARG A 27 -9.23 3.43 -17.20
C ARG A 27 -10.35 2.54 -17.76
N SER A 28 -10.05 1.29 -18.11
CA SER A 28 -11.02 0.38 -18.77
C SER A 28 -11.91 -0.40 -17.79
N LYS A 29 -11.42 -0.75 -16.60
CA LYS A 29 -12.10 -1.68 -15.68
C LYS A 29 -12.30 -1.11 -14.27
N GLY A 30 -11.76 0.06 -13.98
CA GLY A 30 -11.73 0.65 -12.65
C GLY A 30 -10.91 -0.16 -11.65
N LEU A 31 -11.19 0.02 -10.38
CA LEU A 31 -10.51 -0.68 -9.29
C LEU A 31 -10.69 -2.20 -9.36
N SER A 32 -9.63 -2.93 -9.01
CA SER A 32 -9.73 -4.37 -8.74
C SER A 32 -10.63 -4.62 -7.52
N LYS A 33 -11.16 -5.86 -7.37
CA LYS A 33 -11.95 -6.22 -6.19
C LYS A 33 -11.23 -5.98 -4.86
N ALA A 34 -9.89 -6.15 -4.84
CA ALA A 34 -9.11 -5.91 -3.63
C ALA A 34 -8.90 -4.41 -3.37
N SER A 35 -8.62 -3.62 -4.41
CA SER A 35 -8.48 -2.15 -4.30
C SER A 35 -9.80 -1.49 -3.91
N ARG A 36 -10.91 -1.95 -4.47
CA ARG A 36 -12.26 -1.48 -4.10
C ARG A 36 -12.56 -1.73 -2.63
N TRP A 37 -12.25 -2.96 -2.14
CA TRP A 37 -12.42 -3.27 -0.74
C TRP A 37 -11.59 -2.33 0.18
N VAL A 38 -10.37 -1.96 -0.22
CA VAL A 38 -9.56 -0.99 0.55
C VAL A 38 -10.28 0.36 0.65
N VAL A 39 -10.78 0.87 -0.48
CA VAL A 39 -11.55 2.12 -0.50
C VAL A 39 -12.80 2.02 0.37
N ASP A 40 -13.56 0.93 0.24
CA ASP A 40 -14.79 0.70 1.01
C ASP A 40 -14.49 0.62 2.51
N ALA A 41 -13.41 -0.08 2.91
CA ALA A 41 -13.00 -0.18 4.31
C ALA A 41 -12.63 1.19 4.92
N VAL A 42 -11.92 2.05 4.16
CA VAL A 42 -11.64 3.42 4.63
C VAL A 42 -12.94 4.24 4.74
N ARG A 43 -13.83 4.14 3.77
CA ARG A 43 -15.12 4.86 3.77
C ARG A 43 -16.04 4.45 4.92
N GLU A 44 -15.99 3.18 5.35
CA GLU A 44 -16.77 2.67 6.48
C GLU A 44 -16.51 3.46 7.78
N ARG A 45 -15.28 3.97 7.95
CA ARG A 45 -14.90 4.81 9.11
C ARG A 45 -14.98 6.31 8.83
N GLY A 46 -15.48 6.71 7.67
CA GLY A 46 -15.56 8.09 7.20
C GLY A 46 -14.22 8.58 6.63
N VAL A 47 -14.24 9.05 5.40
CA VAL A 47 -13.05 9.53 4.65
C VAL A 47 -13.06 11.04 4.47
N GLU A 48 -14.21 11.67 4.65
CA GLU A 48 -14.40 13.10 4.39
C GLU A 48 -13.48 13.97 5.25
N GLY A 49 -12.78 14.88 4.61
CA GLY A 49 -11.84 15.80 5.27
C GLY A 49 -10.55 15.16 5.79
N ARG A 50 -10.38 13.83 5.66
CA ARG A 50 -9.22 13.10 6.18
C ARG A 50 -8.01 13.15 5.25
N THR A 51 -6.84 13.01 5.85
CA THR A 51 -5.57 12.83 5.14
C THR A 51 -5.26 11.33 4.98
N VAL A 52 -4.74 10.96 3.81
CA VAL A 52 -4.37 9.58 3.46
C VAL A 52 -2.90 9.50 3.13
N LEU A 53 -2.22 8.45 3.58
CA LEU A 53 -0.84 8.15 3.25
C LEU A 53 -0.77 6.71 2.70
N GLU A 54 -0.23 6.53 1.49
CA GLU A 54 -0.05 5.21 0.89
C GLU A 54 1.41 4.95 0.52
N PRO A 55 2.12 4.12 1.29
CA PRO A 55 3.37 3.51 0.85
C PRO A 55 3.13 2.56 -0.33
N GLY A 56 3.90 2.71 -1.41
CA GLY A 56 3.83 1.87 -2.60
C GLY A 56 2.51 1.97 -3.36
N GLY A 57 1.94 3.17 -3.48
CA GLY A 57 0.64 3.39 -4.11
C GLY A 57 0.61 3.20 -5.64
N GLY A 58 1.76 2.88 -6.27
CA GLY A 58 1.85 2.64 -7.71
C GLY A 58 1.29 3.80 -8.53
N ILE A 59 0.26 3.53 -9.36
CA ILE A 59 -0.42 4.57 -10.16
C ILE A 59 -1.37 5.48 -9.37
N GLY A 60 -1.50 5.30 -8.04
CA GLY A 60 -2.38 6.12 -7.20
C GLY A 60 -3.87 5.85 -7.35
N ALA A 61 -4.27 4.68 -7.83
CA ALA A 61 -5.68 4.38 -8.12
C ALA A 61 -6.57 4.36 -6.86
N VAL A 62 -6.04 3.91 -5.72
CA VAL A 62 -6.76 3.89 -4.43
C VAL A 62 -6.94 5.32 -3.92
N GLU A 63 -5.87 6.14 -3.94
CA GLU A 63 -5.91 7.54 -3.51
C GLU A 63 -6.85 8.37 -4.36
N ILE A 64 -6.86 8.18 -5.69
CA ILE A 64 -7.78 8.87 -6.58
C ILE A 64 -9.22 8.62 -6.14
N GLU A 65 -9.58 7.38 -5.84
CA GLU A 65 -10.95 7.05 -5.41
C GLU A 65 -11.25 7.55 -3.99
N LEU A 66 -10.26 7.58 -3.08
CA LEU A 66 -10.43 8.16 -1.74
C LEU A 66 -10.57 9.70 -1.80
N LEU A 67 -9.79 10.37 -2.67
CA LEU A 67 -9.90 11.82 -2.90
C LEU A 67 -11.24 12.19 -3.53
N LYS A 68 -11.76 11.39 -4.47
CA LYS A 68 -13.11 11.54 -5.03
C LYS A 68 -14.20 11.32 -3.98
N ALA A 69 -13.94 10.43 -3.02
CA ALA A 69 -14.85 10.14 -1.92
C ALA A 69 -14.81 11.17 -0.77
N GLY A 70 -14.04 12.26 -0.90
CA GLY A 70 -14.02 13.36 0.05
C GLY A 70 -12.76 13.46 0.92
N ALA A 71 -11.73 12.61 0.73
CA ALA A 71 -10.45 12.82 1.41
C ALA A 71 -9.88 14.21 1.10
N ALA A 72 -9.35 14.90 2.09
CA ALA A 72 -8.81 16.25 1.92
C ALA A 72 -7.53 16.24 1.09
N ARG A 73 -6.59 15.36 1.44
CA ARG A 73 -5.28 15.20 0.78
C ARG A 73 -4.81 13.75 0.84
N SER A 74 -3.97 13.39 -0.12
CA SER A 74 -3.22 12.13 -0.07
C SER A 74 -1.73 12.37 -0.31
N THR A 75 -0.90 11.55 0.34
CA THR A 75 0.54 11.45 0.09
C THR A 75 0.87 10.03 -0.32
N VAL A 76 1.49 9.85 -1.47
CA VAL A 76 1.97 8.56 -1.97
C VAL A 76 3.49 8.53 -1.86
N VAL A 77 4.05 7.51 -1.22
CA VAL A 77 5.50 7.27 -1.18
C VAL A 77 5.80 6.01 -1.98
N GLU A 78 6.43 6.15 -3.14
CA GLU A 78 6.68 5.06 -4.09
C GLU A 78 8.19 4.83 -4.26
N LEU A 79 8.61 3.55 -4.18
CA LEU A 79 10.01 3.19 -4.36
C LEU A 79 10.48 3.29 -5.81
N SER A 80 9.58 3.00 -6.76
CA SER A 80 9.92 3.02 -8.18
C SER A 80 9.60 4.36 -8.82
N PRO A 81 10.59 5.09 -9.36
CA PRO A 81 10.34 6.31 -10.10
C PRO A 81 9.56 6.07 -11.41
N GLY A 82 9.56 4.84 -11.95
CA GLY A 82 8.84 4.49 -13.18
C GLY A 82 7.32 4.66 -13.12
N TYR A 83 6.75 4.78 -11.93
CA TYR A 83 5.31 5.02 -11.77
C TYR A 83 4.93 6.50 -11.72
N ASP A 84 5.89 7.42 -11.52
CA ASP A 84 5.59 8.80 -11.14
C ASP A 84 4.86 9.58 -12.24
N GLU A 85 5.34 9.51 -13.48
CA GLU A 85 4.73 10.24 -14.60
C GLU A 85 3.30 9.77 -14.89
N ALA A 86 3.13 8.45 -15.03
CA ALA A 86 1.83 7.85 -15.31
C ALA A 86 0.79 8.12 -14.21
N ALA A 87 1.23 8.12 -12.95
CA ALA A 87 0.37 8.43 -11.82
C ALA A 87 -0.02 9.92 -11.75
N ARG A 88 0.90 10.84 -12.04
CA ARG A 88 0.61 12.29 -12.12
C ARG A 88 -0.36 12.60 -13.25
N GLU A 89 -0.19 11.98 -14.41
CA GLU A 89 -1.14 12.10 -15.53
C GLU A 89 -2.54 11.65 -15.11
N LEU A 90 -2.64 10.45 -14.50
CA LEU A 90 -3.90 9.90 -14.05
C LEU A 90 -4.58 10.77 -12.97
N ALA A 91 -3.81 11.34 -12.05
CA ALA A 91 -4.34 12.25 -11.02
C ALA A 91 -4.87 13.55 -11.63
N ARG A 92 -4.19 14.10 -12.68
CA ARG A 92 -4.67 15.28 -13.43
C ARG A 92 -5.97 14.97 -14.17
N GLU A 93 -6.05 13.84 -14.86
CA GLU A 93 -7.27 13.41 -15.54
C GLU A 93 -8.45 13.22 -14.57
N ALA A 94 -8.16 12.73 -13.37
CA ALA A 94 -9.18 12.56 -12.34
C ALA A 94 -9.57 13.85 -11.61
N GLY A 95 -8.90 14.98 -11.88
CA GLY A 95 -9.16 16.30 -11.25
C GLY A 95 -8.73 16.35 -9.77
N VAL A 96 -7.76 15.51 -9.35
CA VAL A 96 -7.32 15.43 -7.94
C VAL A 96 -5.83 15.77 -7.73
N ALA A 97 -5.12 16.17 -8.78
CA ALA A 97 -3.68 16.38 -8.75
C ALA A 97 -3.21 17.35 -7.65
N GLU A 98 -3.94 18.44 -7.42
CA GLU A 98 -3.62 19.45 -6.40
C GLU A 98 -3.75 18.93 -4.95
N ARG A 99 -4.43 17.80 -4.77
CA ARG A 99 -4.64 17.16 -3.47
C ARG A 99 -3.83 15.89 -3.28
N MET A 100 -3.06 15.47 -4.31
CA MET A 100 -2.23 14.27 -4.29
C MET A 100 -0.74 14.62 -4.36
N GLU A 101 -0.04 14.50 -3.25
CA GLU A 101 1.41 14.61 -3.21
C GLU A 101 2.06 13.26 -3.52
N ARG A 102 3.14 13.27 -4.31
CA ARG A 102 3.92 12.07 -4.61
C ARG A 102 5.39 12.28 -4.27
N ARG A 103 5.96 11.31 -3.59
CA ARG A 103 7.39 11.26 -3.23
C ARG A 103 8.00 9.94 -3.67
N VAL A 104 9.18 9.98 -4.25
CA VAL A 104 9.97 8.78 -4.57
C VAL A 104 10.93 8.50 -3.41
N GLY A 105 10.88 7.29 -2.86
CA GLY A 105 11.75 6.86 -1.77
C GLY A 105 11.21 5.71 -0.93
N ASP A 106 12.04 5.24 0.03
CA ASP A 106 11.62 4.24 1.02
C ASP A 106 10.80 4.89 2.13
N PHE A 107 9.54 4.48 2.24
CA PHE A 107 8.63 4.96 3.28
C PHE A 107 9.16 4.73 4.70
N ALA A 108 9.74 3.56 4.98
CA ALA A 108 10.24 3.23 6.31
C ALA A 108 11.51 4.02 6.71
N GLY A 109 12.10 4.77 5.78
CA GLY A 109 13.27 5.62 6.00
C GLY A 109 12.99 7.11 5.83
N ASN A 110 11.80 7.51 5.39
CA ASN A 110 11.47 8.90 5.08
C ASN A 110 10.69 9.62 6.19
N GLY A 111 11.01 10.88 6.39
CA GLY A 111 10.29 11.81 7.26
C GLY A 111 8.93 12.24 6.67
N THR A 112 8.02 11.29 6.43
CA THR A 112 6.65 11.58 5.99
C THR A 112 5.80 12.09 7.16
N GLU A 113 4.94 13.06 6.91
CA GLU A 113 4.01 13.54 7.92
C GLU A 113 2.95 12.49 8.26
N PRO A 114 2.51 12.42 9.52
CA PRO A 114 1.41 11.55 9.92
C PRO A 114 0.10 11.90 9.22
N ALA A 115 -0.67 10.88 8.84
CA ALA A 115 -1.97 10.99 8.21
C ALA A 115 -3.07 10.32 9.05
N ASP A 116 -4.33 10.66 8.79
CA ASP A 116 -5.46 10.03 9.49
C ASP A 116 -5.59 8.56 9.12
N VAL A 117 -5.31 8.23 7.86
CA VAL A 117 -5.41 6.89 7.30
C VAL A 117 -4.08 6.51 6.64
N VAL A 118 -3.55 5.33 6.96
CA VAL A 118 -2.40 4.72 6.25
C VAL A 118 -2.86 3.46 5.53
N VAL A 119 -2.59 3.40 4.23
CA VAL A 119 -2.95 2.28 3.35
C VAL A 119 -1.70 1.59 2.82
N LEU A 120 -1.58 0.28 3.03
CA LEU A 120 -0.51 -0.55 2.47
C LEU A 120 -1.13 -1.60 1.53
N HIS A 121 -1.51 -1.17 0.32
CA HIS A 121 -2.16 -2.03 -0.64
C HIS A 121 -1.15 -2.75 -1.54
N ARG A 122 -1.02 -4.09 -1.35
CA ARG A 122 -0.09 -4.97 -2.09
C ARG A 122 1.40 -4.65 -1.90
N VAL A 123 1.76 -4.02 -0.79
CA VAL A 123 3.12 -3.58 -0.49
C VAL A 123 3.80 -4.53 0.49
N VAL A 124 3.10 -4.99 1.52
CA VAL A 124 3.69 -5.79 2.59
C VAL A 124 4.38 -7.06 2.07
N CYS A 125 3.80 -7.69 1.03
CA CYS A 125 4.41 -8.88 0.41
C CYS A 125 5.68 -8.59 -0.41
N CYS A 126 5.97 -7.34 -0.68
CA CYS A 126 7.14 -6.92 -1.45
C CYS A 126 8.26 -6.39 -0.54
N TYR A 127 7.99 -6.16 0.72
CA TYR A 127 8.95 -5.61 1.67
C TYR A 127 9.48 -6.74 2.58
N PRO A 128 10.82 -6.99 2.65
CA PRO A 128 11.37 -8.14 3.37
C PRO A 128 11.14 -8.04 4.89
N ASP A 129 11.24 -6.85 5.45
CA ASP A 129 11.04 -6.56 6.87
C ASP A 129 9.66 -5.92 7.11
N TYR A 130 8.64 -6.78 7.21
CA TYR A 130 7.27 -6.32 7.42
C TYR A 130 7.07 -5.65 8.78
N GLU A 131 7.85 -5.99 9.80
CA GLU A 131 7.77 -5.39 11.13
C GLU A 131 8.20 -3.92 11.07
N ARG A 132 9.31 -3.63 10.40
CA ARG A 132 9.78 -2.26 10.14
C ARG A 132 8.76 -1.46 9.32
N LEU A 133 8.21 -2.07 8.26
CA LEU A 133 7.23 -1.39 7.40
C LEU A 133 5.93 -1.07 8.15
N LEU A 134 5.36 -2.06 8.86
CA LEU A 134 4.14 -1.87 9.64
C LEU A 134 4.38 -0.99 10.86
N GLY A 135 5.54 -1.08 11.52
CA GLY A 135 5.96 -0.18 12.59
C GLY A 135 5.95 1.28 12.13
N ALA A 136 6.58 1.56 10.99
CA ALA A 136 6.55 2.90 10.40
C ALA A 136 5.12 3.34 10.03
N ALA A 137 4.27 2.41 9.54
CA ALA A 137 2.88 2.70 9.20
C ALA A 137 2.05 3.09 10.43
N VAL A 138 2.17 2.35 11.54
CA VAL A 138 1.41 2.66 12.78
C VAL A 138 1.88 3.95 13.45
N GLU A 139 3.18 4.30 13.35
CA GLU A 139 3.71 5.57 13.83
C GLU A 139 3.13 6.76 13.07
N LYS A 140 2.84 6.58 11.77
CA LYS A 140 2.28 7.62 10.90
C LYS A 140 0.77 7.64 10.83
N ALA A 141 0.09 6.59 11.31
CA ALA A 141 -1.37 6.51 11.31
C ALA A 141 -1.97 7.13 12.57
N ARG A 142 -2.83 8.14 12.40
CA ARG A 142 -3.58 8.73 13.53
C ARG A 142 -4.79 7.88 13.91
N GLN A 143 -5.53 7.34 12.94
CA GLN A 143 -6.84 6.72 13.18
C GLN A 143 -6.99 5.33 12.56
N THR A 144 -6.52 5.11 11.33
CA THR A 144 -6.81 3.89 10.58
C THR A 144 -5.58 3.37 9.86
N VAL A 145 -5.37 2.06 9.94
CA VAL A 145 -4.38 1.32 9.13
C VAL A 145 -5.12 0.26 8.32
N VAL A 146 -4.92 0.25 7.01
CA VAL A 146 -5.47 -0.77 6.11
C VAL A 146 -4.34 -1.42 5.36
N PHE A 147 -4.26 -2.75 5.37
CA PHE A 147 -3.26 -3.44 4.56
C PHE A 147 -3.80 -4.69 3.90
N THR A 148 -3.21 -5.03 2.74
CA THR A 148 -3.52 -6.26 2.01
C THR A 148 -2.29 -7.14 1.86
N TYR A 149 -2.50 -8.47 1.86
CA TYR A 149 -1.45 -9.47 1.82
C TYR A 149 -1.92 -10.74 1.09
N PRO A 150 -1.02 -11.54 0.50
CA PRO A 150 -1.37 -12.84 -0.03
C PRO A 150 -1.64 -13.83 1.11
N PRO A 151 -2.60 -14.77 0.96
CA PRO A 151 -2.84 -15.78 1.99
C PRO A 151 -1.61 -16.65 2.19
N ARG A 152 -1.33 -17.05 3.44
CA ARG A 152 -0.22 -17.92 3.78
C ARG A 152 -0.65 -19.39 3.78
N ASN A 153 -1.04 -19.91 2.62
CA ASN A 153 -1.34 -21.33 2.41
C ASN A 153 -0.31 -21.99 1.49
N VAL A 154 -0.39 -23.30 1.34
CA VAL A 154 0.56 -24.10 0.53
C VAL A 154 0.61 -23.59 -0.92
N VAL A 155 -0.55 -23.30 -1.52
CA VAL A 155 -0.65 -22.83 -2.91
C VAL A 155 0.03 -21.48 -3.09
N SER A 156 -0.26 -20.51 -2.22
CA SER A 156 0.36 -19.19 -2.29
C SER A 156 1.87 -19.27 -2.06
N ARG A 157 2.33 -20.08 -1.13
CA ARG A 157 3.76 -20.28 -0.88
C ARG A 157 4.47 -20.91 -2.09
N ALA A 158 3.87 -21.91 -2.71
CA ALA A 158 4.41 -22.54 -3.92
C ALA A 158 4.46 -21.54 -5.08
N LEU A 159 3.39 -20.75 -5.29
CA LEU A 159 3.33 -19.73 -6.33
C LEU A 159 4.39 -18.63 -6.13
N LEU A 160 4.48 -18.09 -4.91
CA LEU A 160 5.50 -17.07 -4.59
C LEU A 160 6.92 -17.65 -4.70
N GLY A 161 7.12 -18.92 -4.33
CA GLY A 161 8.38 -19.64 -4.53
C GLY A 161 8.76 -19.75 -6.00
N ALA A 162 7.81 -20.11 -6.86
CA ALA A 162 8.02 -20.15 -8.32
C ALA A 162 8.33 -18.77 -8.90
N VAL A 163 7.62 -17.73 -8.47
CA VAL A 163 7.89 -16.34 -8.86
C VAL A 163 9.30 -15.94 -8.42
N ASN A 164 9.68 -16.21 -7.19
CA ASN A 164 11.02 -15.87 -6.66
C ASN A 164 12.13 -16.64 -7.39
N LEU A 165 11.91 -17.91 -7.74
CA LEU A 165 12.86 -18.69 -8.55
C LEU A 165 13.02 -18.07 -9.94
N TRP A 166 11.92 -17.73 -10.61
CA TRP A 166 11.95 -17.10 -11.91
C TRP A 166 12.67 -15.74 -11.88
N LEU A 167 12.41 -14.91 -10.86
CA LEU A 167 13.11 -13.64 -10.63
C LEU A 167 14.62 -13.85 -10.46
N ARG A 168 14.99 -14.87 -9.65
CA ARG A 168 16.39 -15.22 -9.42
C ARG A 168 17.10 -15.64 -10.72
N LEU A 169 16.44 -16.47 -11.55
CA LEU A 169 16.98 -16.91 -12.84
C LEU A 169 17.16 -15.76 -13.84
N ARG A 170 16.42 -14.66 -13.65
CA ARG A 170 16.57 -13.43 -14.43
C ARG A 170 17.55 -12.42 -13.83
N GLY A 171 18.27 -12.79 -12.77
CA GLY A 171 19.23 -11.89 -12.10
C GLY A 171 18.58 -10.77 -11.27
N SER A 172 17.25 -10.75 -11.11
CA SER A 172 16.58 -9.73 -10.32
C SER A 172 16.81 -9.94 -8.82
N GLU A 173 17.07 -8.86 -8.10
CA GLU A 173 17.18 -8.87 -6.63
C GLU A 173 15.81 -8.76 -5.94
N PHE A 174 14.75 -8.37 -6.67
CA PHE A 174 13.40 -8.27 -6.11
C PHE A 174 12.87 -9.63 -5.65
N ARG A 175 12.21 -9.65 -4.49
CA ARG A 175 11.59 -10.86 -3.92
C ARG A 175 10.20 -10.57 -3.39
N THR A 176 9.37 -11.62 -3.38
CA THR A 176 8.03 -11.58 -2.81
C THR A 176 7.92 -12.50 -1.60
N PHE A 177 7.10 -12.11 -0.62
CA PHE A 177 7.02 -12.76 0.68
C PHE A 177 5.56 -13.09 1.05
N ALA A 178 5.34 -14.22 1.72
CA ALA A 178 4.10 -14.55 2.41
C ALA A 178 4.34 -14.45 3.93
N HIS A 179 4.27 -13.25 4.45
CA HIS A 179 4.45 -13.00 5.88
C HIS A 179 3.32 -13.62 6.72
N PRO A 180 3.57 -13.95 8.02
CA PRO A 180 2.57 -14.51 8.91
C PRO A 180 1.51 -13.45 9.25
N PRO A 181 0.23 -13.67 8.83
CA PRO A 181 -0.82 -12.66 9.03
C PRO A 181 -1.06 -12.30 10.49
N GLU A 182 -0.98 -13.28 11.38
CA GLU A 182 -1.20 -13.10 12.81
C GLU A 182 -0.16 -12.14 13.40
N ARG A 183 1.11 -12.29 13.00
CA ARG A 183 2.19 -11.41 13.46
C ARG A 183 2.06 -9.99 12.89
N MET A 184 1.65 -9.86 11.64
CA MET A 184 1.40 -8.55 11.05
C MET A 184 0.29 -7.79 11.80
N VAL A 185 -0.80 -8.49 12.13
CA VAL A 185 -1.90 -7.91 12.93
C VAL A 185 -1.43 -7.55 14.33
N GLU A 186 -0.62 -8.40 14.95
CA GLU A 186 -0.07 -8.17 16.30
C GLU A 186 0.77 -6.88 16.35
N VAL A 187 1.63 -6.61 15.36
CA VAL A 187 2.39 -5.34 15.27
C VAL A 187 1.45 -4.14 15.31
N VAL A 188 0.36 -4.17 14.53
CA VAL A 188 -0.58 -3.05 14.44
C VAL A 188 -1.42 -2.95 15.72
N ARG A 189 -1.82 -4.08 16.34
CA ARG A 189 -2.57 -4.10 17.60
C ARG A 189 -1.78 -3.58 18.79
N HIS A 190 -0.48 -3.90 18.88
CA HIS A 190 0.39 -3.36 19.92
C HIS A 190 0.49 -1.83 19.91
N ALA A 191 0.24 -1.20 18.76
CA ALA A 191 0.14 0.25 18.62
C ALA A 191 -1.26 0.82 18.95
N GLY A 192 -2.18 -0.01 19.48
CA GLY A 192 -3.51 0.42 19.93
C GLY A 192 -4.57 0.48 18.84
N PHE A 193 -4.38 -0.24 17.72
CA PHE A 193 -5.39 -0.38 16.68
C PHE A 193 -6.12 -1.71 16.81
N GLU A 194 -7.45 -1.70 16.69
CA GLU A 194 -8.26 -2.91 16.72
C GLU A 194 -8.92 -3.18 15.34
N PRO A 195 -8.99 -4.45 14.92
CA PRO A 195 -9.63 -4.82 13.67
C PRO A 195 -11.12 -4.47 13.65
N TYR A 196 -11.61 -3.87 12.56
CA TYR A 196 -13.04 -3.63 12.36
C TYR A 196 -13.60 -4.29 11.10
N THR A 197 -12.79 -4.53 10.06
CA THR A 197 -13.26 -5.25 8.88
C THR A 197 -12.15 -6.09 8.23
N HIS A 198 -12.55 -7.17 7.57
CA HIS A 198 -11.66 -8.14 6.95
C HIS A 198 -12.11 -8.49 5.53
N ARG A 199 -11.14 -8.59 4.61
CA ARG A 199 -11.33 -9.21 3.31
C ARG A 199 -10.86 -10.66 3.36
N ARG A 200 -11.81 -11.60 3.22
CA ARG A 200 -11.54 -13.03 3.09
C ARG A 200 -11.83 -13.47 1.64
N GLY A 201 -11.01 -14.36 1.12
CA GLY A 201 -11.20 -14.92 -0.24
C GLY A 201 -10.35 -14.24 -1.32
N GLY A 202 -10.17 -14.94 -2.44
CA GLY A 202 -9.33 -14.53 -3.55
C GLY A 202 -7.82 -14.57 -3.26
N ILE A 203 -7.06 -14.01 -4.20
CA ILE A 203 -5.58 -13.95 -4.14
C ILE A 203 -5.09 -12.97 -3.07
N TRP A 204 -5.89 -11.95 -2.74
CA TRP A 204 -5.55 -10.91 -1.76
C TRP A 204 -6.49 -10.97 -0.57
N ARG A 205 -5.92 -11.14 0.60
CA ARG A 205 -6.57 -10.91 1.89
C ARG A 205 -6.40 -9.46 2.28
N GLY A 206 -7.23 -8.97 3.19
CA GLY A 206 -7.09 -7.62 3.71
C GLY A 206 -7.62 -7.52 5.12
N ILE A 207 -7.09 -6.59 5.86
CA ILE A 207 -7.55 -6.22 7.19
C ILE A 207 -7.46 -4.71 7.34
N ALA A 208 -8.47 -4.14 7.97
CA ALA A 208 -8.48 -2.74 8.37
C ALA A 208 -8.66 -2.66 9.89
N LEU A 209 -7.80 -1.85 10.51
CA LEU A 209 -7.75 -1.65 11.94
C LEU A 209 -7.88 -0.15 12.22
N ALA A 210 -8.53 0.19 13.33
CA ALA A 210 -8.68 1.57 13.74
C ALA A 210 -8.38 1.74 15.25
N ARG A 211 -7.91 2.93 15.61
CA ARG A 211 -7.91 3.35 17.01
C ARG A 211 -9.31 3.82 17.37
N ASP A 212 -9.86 3.31 18.47
CA ASP A 212 -11.05 3.91 19.06
C ASP A 212 -10.68 5.30 19.59
N GLY A 213 -11.43 6.32 19.18
CA GLY A 213 -11.13 7.73 19.47
C GLY A 213 -11.17 8.15 20.96
N ARG A 214 -10.94 7.22 21.89
CA ARG A 214 -10.93 7.45 23.34
C ARG A 214 -9.55 7.65 23.96
N GLY A 215 -8.49 7.78 23.12
CA GLY A 215 -7.10 7.78 23.59
C GLY A 215 -6.30 9.07 23.40
N LEU A 216 -6.88 10.18 22.95
CA LEU A 216 -6.20 11.48 22.85
C LEU A 216 -7.10 12.58 23.44
N ARG A 217 -7.11 12.65 24.77
CA ARG A 217 -7.37 13.88 25.52
C ARG A 217 -6.09 14.31 26.21
#